data_6f49d69edde0ce61b72282a7650bca36
#
_entry.id   6f49d69edde0ce61b72282a7650bca36
#
_cell.length_a   1.000
_cell.length_b   1.000
_cell.length_c   1.000
_cell.angle_alpha   90.00
_cell.angle_beta   90.00
_cell.angle_gamma   90.00
#
_symmetry.space_group_name_H-M   'P 1'
#
loop_
_entity.id
_entity.type
_entity.pdbx_description
1 polymer ?
#
loop_
_entity_poly.entity_id
_entity_poly.type
_entity_poly.pdbx_seq_one_letter_code
_entity_poly.pdbx_strand_id
1 'polypeptide(L)'
;MNTKFVIRGFLLALVAMVIGLAVGLVLIIGRTPIGQPPGPTPPPPTILAPRGELPAGRVGLQEWVQYRGESYGLAGSGFLLRLDNGEVVGVTTAHSVSLGDPDRLAERIGLRVAGQPDFVAEFDTLRGQPGRPMTVKDLTVDYVLLQADRAVAPGFFLTPDPRGAPQPGERVSLFSGVGDDHGGRRILEGTVQSVGDTNVWVVMDELFNPGLMSGSPLVSQHTGQVVGMVLAVTLRRNRLLMGAHPIGSIVRLAESAMDSIKMDEYVGR
;
A
#
# COMPACT_ATOMS: atom_id res chain seq x y z
N MET A 1 -33.96 -13.48 -20.95
CA MET A 1 -33.29 -12.65 -19.92
C MET A 1 -32.98 -11.30 -20.56
N ASN A 2 -33.51 -10.21 -20.05
CA ASN A 2 -33.66 -8.94 -20.78
C ASN A 2 -32.35 -8.13 -20.70
N THR A 3 -31.56 -8.13 -21.79
CA THR A 3 -30.24 -7.49 -21.95
C THR A 3 -30.22 -6.00 -21.50
N LYS A 4 -31.37 -5.33 -21.59
CA LYS A 4 -31.52 -3.92 -21.16
C LYS A 4 -31.42 -3.74 -19.63
N PHE A 5 -31.71 -4.78 -18.83
CA PHE A 5 -31.64 -4.73 -17.37
C PHE A 5 -30.19 -4.88 -16.88
N VAL A 6 -29.40 -5.73 -17.56
CA VAL A 6 -27.97 -5.95 -17.24
C VAL A 6 -27.13 -4.71 -17.55
N ILE A 7 -27.40 -4.04 -18.69
CA ILE A 7 -26.67 -2.82 -19.08
C ILE A 7 -26.97 -1.66 -18.11
N ARG A 8 -28.22 -1.52 -17.64
CA ARG A 8 -28.57 -0.47 -16.67
C ARG A 8 -27.94 -0.71 -15.29
N GLY A 9 -27.85 -1.97 -14.85
CA GLY A 9 -27.15 -2.31 -13.60
C GLY A 9 -25.66 -2.00 -13.65
N PHE A 10 -25.02 -2.32 -14.78
CA PHE A 10 -23.59 -2.05 -14.98
C PHE A 10 -23.29 -0.54 -15.04
N LEU A 11 -24.15 0.23 -15.70
CA LEU A 11 -23.99 1.68 -15.79
C LEU A 11 -24.16 2.37 -14.45
N LEU A 12 -25.13 1.92 -13.63
CA LEU A 12 -25.36 2.44 -12.27
C LEU A 12 -24.20 2.11 -11.31
N ALA A 13 -23.63 0.91 -11.40
CA ALA A 13 -22.46 0.52 -10.61
C ALA A 13 -21.21 1.33 -11.00
N LEU A 14 -21.00 1.57 -12.30
CA LEU A 14 -19.89 2.40 -12.79
C LEU A 14 -20.03 3.86 -12.33
N VAL A 15 -21.24 4.42 -12.40
CA VAL A 15 -21.53 5.78 -11.94
C VAL A 15 -21.36 5.90 -10.42
N ALA A 16 -21.78 4.91 -9.63
CA ALA A 16 -21.59 4.89 -8.18
C ALA A 16 -20.09 4.80 -7.81
N MET A 17 -19.30 4.01 -8.55
CA MET A 17 -17.86 3.90 -8.36
C MET A 17 -17.12 5.21 -8.70
N VAL A 18 -17.50 5.88 -9.79
CA VAL A 18 -16.93 7.18 -10.19
C VAL A 18 -17.32 8.27 -9.21
N ILE A 19 -18.58 8.29 -8.71
CA ILE A 19 -19.03 9.25 -7.71
C ILE A 19 -18.36 8.97 -6.36
N GLY A 20 -18.19 7.72 -5.93
CA GLY A 20 -17.47 7.36 -4.72
C GLY A 20 -16.02 7.79 -4.76
N LEU A 21 -15.33 7.58 -5.88
CA LEU A 21 -13.95 8.06 -6.12
C LEU A 21 -13.87 9.60 -6.15
N ALA A 22 -14.82 10.26 -6.79
CA ALA A 22 -14.86 11.72 -6.87
C ALA A 22 -15.20 12.37 -5.53
N VAL A 23 -16.12 11.80 -4.75
CA VAL A 23 -16.49 12.30 -3.41
C VAL A 23 -15.36 12.05 -2.41
N GLY A 24 -14.67 10.90 -2.47
CA GLY A 24 -13.47 10.63 -1.68
C GLY A 24 -12.35 11.62 -1.99
N LEU A 25 -12.10 11.90 -3.26
CA LEU A 25 -11.10 12.86 -3.70
C LEU A 25 -11.46 14.31 -3.30
N VAL A 26 -12.73 14.70 -3.41
CA VAL A 26 -13.21 16.06 -3.06
C VAL A 26 -13.20 16.29 -1.55
N LEU A 27 -13.48 15.29 -0.73
CA LEU A 27 -13.43 15.41 0.73
C LEU A 27 -11.99 15.54 1.25
N ILE A 28 -11.01 14.97 0.55
CA ILE A 28 -9.58 15.13 0.87
C ILE A 28 -9.06 16.51 0.43
N ILE A 29 -9.54 17.04 -0.69
CA ILE A 29 -9.11 18.35 -1.23
C ILE A 29 -9.74 19.53 -0.43
N GLY A 30 -10.94 19.34 0.16
CA GLY A 30 -11.75 20.44 0.72
C GLY A 30 -11.40 20.91 2.13
N ARG A 31 -10.47 20.29 2.87
CA ARG A 31 -10.22 20.60 4.30
C ARG A 31 -8.77 20.78 4.73
N THR A 32 -7.84 21.07 3.84
CA THR A 32 -6.50 21.49 4.26
C THR A 32 -6.45 23.01 4.46
N PRO A 33 -5.96 23.51 5.62
CA PRO A 33 -5.80 24.94 5.80
C PRO A 33 -4.88 25.50 4.72
N ILE A 34 -5.40 26.47 3.98
CA ILE A 34 -4.65 27.28 3.02
C ILE A 34 -3.68 28.11 3.84
N GLY A 35 -2.40 27.82 3.81
CA GLY A 35 -1.46 28.75 4.36
C GLY A 35 -0.21 28.16 5.01
N GLN A 36 0.73 27.79 4.21
CA GLN A 36 2.15 28.10 4.38
C GLN A 36 2.86 27.80 3.07
N PRO A 37 3.74 28.67 2.57
CA PRO A 37 4.59 28.34 1.44
C PRO A 37 5.38 27.06 1.78
N PRO A 38 5.68 26.18 0.81
CA PRO A 38 6.61 25.10 1.08
C PRO A 38 7.87 25.76 1.65
N GLY A 39 8.25 25.31 2.84
CA GLY A 39 9.52 25.72 3.43
C GLY A 39 10.66 25.42 2.44
N PRO A 40 11.82 26.03 2.61
CA PRO A 40 13.00 25.72 1.82
C PRO A 40 13.19 24.21 1.80
N THR A 41 13.59 23.67 0.66
CA THR A 41 13.93 22.24 0.53
C THR A 41 14.92 21.91 1.64
N PRO A 42 14.63 20.95 2.52
CA PRO A 42 15.55 20.61 3.58
C PRO A 42 16.92 20.22 2.99
N PRO A 43 18.02 20.52 3.65
CA PRO A 43 19.33 20.08 3.21
C PRO A 43 19.34 18.55 3.09
N PRO A 44 20.19 17.99 2.21
CA PRO A 44 20.31 16.53 2.10
C PRO A 44 20.62 15.93 3.48
N PRO A 45 19.89 14.87 3.88
CA PRO A 45 20.08 14.28 5.20
C PRO A 45 21.46 13.58 5.26
N THR A 46 22.06 13.62 6.44
CA THR A 46 23.19 12.76 6.75
C THR A 46 22.65 11.41 7.23
N ILE A 47 22.71 10.40 6.35
CA ILE A 47 22.21 9.07 6.68
C ILE A 47 23.38 8.23 7.18
N LEU A 48 23.37 7.89 8.48
CA LEU A 48 24.42 7.09 9.15
C LEU A 48 24.28 5.57 8.94
N ALA A 49 23.39 5.14 8.03
CA ALA A 49 23.23 3.74 7.69
C ALA A 49 24.15 3.35 6.51
N PRO A 50 24.55 2.06 6.40
CA PRO A 50 25.28 1.57 5.24
C PRO A 50 24.48 1.76 3.95
N ARG A 51 25.17 2.04 2.86
CA ARG A 51 24.56 2.05 1.53
C ARG A 51 24.25 0.62 1.10
N GLY A 52 23.07 0.44 0.48
CA GLY A 52 22.61 -0.79 -0.13
C GLY A 52 22.20 -0.58 -1.58
N GLU A 53 21.86 -1.65 -2.25
CA GLU A 53 21.36 -1.64 -3.62
C GLU A 53 19.83 -1.66 -3.62
N LEU A 54 19.23 -0.95 -4.58
CA LEU A 54 17.80 -1.00 -4.80
C LEU A 54 17.36 -2.40 -5.25
N PRO A 55 16.17 -2.86 -4.82
CA PRO A 55 15.63 -4.14 -5.28
C PRO A 55 15.45 -4.19 -6.78
N ALA A 56 15.56 -5.37 -7.36
CA ALA A 56 15.50 -5.61 -8.80
C ALA A 56 14.09 -5.45 -9.43
N GLY A 57 13.20 -4.66 -8.84
CA GLY A 57 11.96 -4.20 -9.45
C GLY A 57 10.73 -5.12 -9.38
N ARG A 58 10.83 -6.32 -8.80
CA ARG A 58 9.71 -7.27 -8.66
C ARG A 58 9.08 -7.31 -7.26
N VAL A 59 9.33 -6.31 -6.44
CA VAL A 59 8.93 -6.26 -5.03
C VAL A 59 7.63 -5.50 -4.77
N GLY A 60 7.21 -4.63 -5.70
CA GLY A 60 5.85 -4.08 -5.73
C GLY A 60 4.93 -5.06 -6.46
N LEU A 61 3.91 -5.55 -5.78
CA LEU A 61 3.04 -6.59 -6.30
C LEU A 61 1.60 -6.07 -6.42
N GLN A 62 0.86 -6.56 -7.42
CA GLN A 62 -0.58 -6.36 -7.50
C GLN A 62 -1.26 -7.16 -6.42
N GLU A 63 -2.19 -6.53 -5.72
CA GLU A 63 -3.10 -7.17 -4.77
C GLU A 63 -4.39 -7.58 -5.47
N TRP A 64 -4.73 -8.85 -5.36
CA TRP A 64 -5.96 -9.43 -5.89
C TRP A 64 -6.73 -10.08 -4.75
N VAL A 65 -8.00 -9.73 -4.62
CA VAL A 65 -8.87 -10.24 -3.56
C VAL A 65 -9.93 -11.14 -4.17
N GLN A 66 -10.13 -12.31 -3.57
CA GLN A 66 -11.23 -13.21 -3.86
C GLN A 66 -12.23 -13.12 -2.71
N TYR A 67 -13.44 -12.72 -3.03
CA TYR A 67 -14.57 -12.78 -2.10
C TYR A 67 -15.38 -14.05 -2.34
N ARG A 68 -16.15 -14.46 -1.33
CA ARG A 68 -16.97 -15.68 -1.37
C ARG A 68 -17.89 -15.68 -2.58
N GLY A 69 -17.72 -16.72 -3.42
CA GLY A 69 -18.50 -16.89 -4.65
C GLY A 69 -18.09 -15.99 -5.81
N GLU A 70 -17.04 -15.18 -5.67
CA GLU A 70 -16.50 -14.32 -6.73
C GLU A 70 -15.15 -14.84 -7.25
N SER A 71 -14.78 -14.41 -8.46
CA SER A 71 -13.40 -14.57 -8.95
C SER A 71 -12.50 -13.50 -8.37
N TYR A 72 -11.18 -13.69 -8.45
CA TYR A 72 -10.20 -12.69 -8.07
C TYR A 72 -10.42 -11.35 -8.79
N GLY A 73 -10.47 -10.26 -8.03
CA GLY A 73 -10.50 -8.88 -8.51
C GLY A 73 -9.27 -8.10 -8.07
N LEU A 74 -8.74 -7.25 -8.95
CA LEU A 74 -7.64 -6.34 -8.61
C LEU A 74 -8.14 -5.29 -7.60
N ALA A 75 -7.51 -5.21 -6.44
CA ALA A 75 -7.93 -4.34 -5.33
C ALA A 75 -6.92 -3.22 -5.03
N GLY A 76 -5.62 -3.47 -5.20
CA GLY A 76 -4.59 -2.52 -4.87
C GLY A 76 -3.19 -3.06 -5.17
N SER A 77 -2.27 -2.70 -4.30
CA SER A 77 -0.89 -3.16 -4.28
C SER A 77 -0.52 -3.74 -2.92
N GLY A 78 0.53 -4.54 -2.90
CA GLY A 78 1.10 -5.08 -1.68
C GLY A 78 2.56 -5.46 -1.90
N PHE A 79 3.20 -5.93 -0.86
CA PHE A 79 4.55 -6.47 -0.92
C PHE A 79 4.76 -7.56 0.12
N LEU A 80 5.87 -8.25 -0.01
CA LEU A 80 6.31 -9.28 0.94
C LEU A 80 7.45 -8.72 1.78
N LEU A 81 7.33 -8.84 3.09
CA LEU A 81 8.29 -8.33 4.08
C LEU A 81 8.92 -9.51 4.82
N ARG A 82 10.25 -9.61 4.78
CA ARG A 82 10.99 -10.57 5.58
C ARG A 82 11.38 -9.94 6.91
N LEU A 83 10.90 -10.53 8.00
CA LEU A 83 11.21 -10.13 9.36
C LEU A 83 12.60 -10.65 9.80
N ASP A 84 13.12 -10.14 10.92
CA ASP A 84 14.44 -10.50 11.45
C ASP A 84 14.53 -11.98 11.87
N ASN A 85 13.42 -12.60 12.26
CA ASN A 85 13.34 -14.03 12.55
C ASN A 85 13.32 -14.92 11.30
N GLY A 86 13.38 -14.32 10.09
CA GLY A 86 13.37 -14.99 8.79
C GLY A 86 11.96 -15.28 8.24
N GLU A 87 10.89 -15.04 8.99
CA GLU A 87 9.52 -15.16 8.48
C GLU A 87 9.24 -14.13 7.39
N VAL A 88 8.40 -14.53 6.42
CA VAL A 88 7.91 -13.63 5.38
C VAL A 88 6.41 -13.40 5.58
N VAL A 89 6.01 -12.14 5.65
CA VAL A 89 4.62 -11.71 5.77
C VAL A 89 4.20 -10.92 4.55
N GLY A 90 2.97 -11.10 4.09
CA GLY A 90 2.34 -10.21 3.12
C GLY A 90 1.88 -8.93 3.81
N VAL A 91 2.03 -7.79 3.15
CA VAL A 91 1.65 -6.47 3.67
C VAL A 91 0.83 -5.73 2.63
N THR A 92 -0.34 -5.26 3.03
CA THR A 92 -1.22 -4.41 2.22
C THR A 92 -2.06 -3.49 3.10
N THR A 93 -3.03 -2.76 2.53
CA THR A 93 -3.86 -1.78 3.23
C THR A 93 -5.24 -2.34 3.56
N ALA A 94 -5.82 -1.93 4.68
CA ALA A 94 -7.17 -2.34 5.07
C ALA A 94 -8.26 -1.72 4.19
N HIS A 95 -8.03 -0.52 3.65
CA HIS A 95 -9.03 0.14 2.81
C HIS A 95 -9.15 -0.46 1.40
N SER A 96 -8.15 -1.21 0.91
CA SER A 96 -8.22 -1.91 -0.38
C SER A 96 -8.97 -3.25 -0.26
N VAL A 97 -9.02 -3.82 0.94
CA VAL A 97 -9.69 -5.10 1.22
C VAL A 97 -10.87 -4.85 2.14
N SER A 98 -12.09 -5.10 1.71
CA SER A 98 -13.27 -4.99 2.55
C SER A 98 -13.34 -6.15 3.56
N LEU A 99 -12.40 -6.19 4.52
CA LEU A 99 -12.40 -7.20 5.57
C LEU A 99 -13.51 -6.94 6.58
N GLY A 100 -14.20 -8.02 6.97
CA GLY A 100 -15.26 -7.96 7.97
C GLY A 100 -16.59 -7.39 7.48
N ASP A 101 -16.76 -7.20 6.18
CA ASP A 101 -18.05 -6.95 5.56
C ASP A 101 -18.85 -8.27 5.55
N PRO A 102 -19.97 -8.39 6.31
CA PRO A 102 -20.72 -9.62 6.39
C PRO A 102 -21.38 -10.02 5.05
N ASP A 103 -21.63 -9.04 4.18
CA ASP A 103 -22.23 -9.26 2.88
C ASP A 103 -21.20 -9.64 1.81
N ARG A 104 -19.91 -9.42 2.08
CA ARG A 104 -18.82 -9.66 1.14
C ARG A 104 -17.56 -10.18 1.84
N LEU A 105 -17.60 -11.43 2.23
CA LEU A 105 -16.51 -12.08 2.97
C LEU A 105 -15.30 -12.34 2.06
N ALA A 106 -14.15 -11.78 2.40
CA ALA A 106 -12.89 -12.09 1.75
C ALA A 106 -12.44 -13.50 2.14
N GLU A 107 -12.11 -14.33 1.15
CA GLU A 107 -11.62 -15.70 1.35
C GLU A 107 -10.13 -15.81 1.09
N ARG A 108 -9.61 -15.05 0.12
CA ARG A 108 -8.19 -15.11 -0.26
C ARG A 108 -7.69 -13.77 -0.75
N ILE A 109 -6.40 -13.53 -0.50
CA ILE A 109 -5.64 -12.44 -1.12
C ILE A 109 -4.46 -13.06 -1.86
N GLY A 110 -4.29 -12.69 -3.13
CA GLY A 110 -3.16 -13.09 -3.96
C GLY A 110 -2.27 -11.90 -4.29
N LEU A 111 -0.96 -12.06 -4.15
CA LEU A 111 0.03 -11.08 -4.59
C LEU A 111 0.75 -11.59 -5.84
N ARG A 112 0.75 -10.80 -6.94
CA ARG A 112 1.43 -11.19 -8.18
C ARG A 112 2.16 -10.02 -8.84
N VAL A 113 3.14 -10.35 -9.65
CA VAL A 113 3.82 -9.36 -10.50
C VAL A 113 2.87 -8.90 -11.61
N ALA A 114 2.78 -7.60 -11.85
CA ALA A 114 1.99 -7.06 -12.96
C ALA A 114 2.34 -7.72 -14.29
N GLY A 115 1.31 -8.11 -15.05
CA GLY A 115 1.45 -8.78 -16.33
C GLY A 115 1.85 -10.26 -16.26
N GLN A 116 1.98 -10.86 -15.06
CA GLN A 116 2.19 -12.30 -14.90
C GLN A 116 0.88 -12.97 -14.49
N PRO A 117 0.57 -14.19 -14.97
CA PRO A 117 -0.68 -14.88 -14.62
C PRO A 117 -0.65 -15.44 -13.19
N ASP A 118 0.52 -15.88 -12.72
CA ASP A 118 0.68 -16.64 -11.49
C ASP A 118 0.88 -15.71 -10.29
N PHE A 119 0.35 -16.10 -9.14
CA PHE A 119 0.61 -15.46 -7.87
C PHE A 119 2.01 -15.81 -7.33
N VAL A 120 2.72 -14.82 -6.84
CA VAL A 120 3.97 -15.00 -6.07
C VAL A 120 3.65 -15.62 -4.71
N ALA A 121 2.53 -15.21 -4.11
CA ALA A 121 1.99 -15.74 -2.88
C ALA A 121 0.47 -15.59 -2.83
N GLU A 122 -0.21 -16.56 -2.22
CA GLU A 122 -1.63 -16.54 -1.90
C GLU A 122 -1.79 -16.74 -0.40
N PHE A 123 -2.80 -16.09 0.16
CA PHE A 123 -3.08 -16.05 1.60
C PHE A 123 -4.57 -16.26 1.84
N ASP A 124 -4.90 -17.08 2.82
CA ASP A 124 -6.24 -17.26 3.37
C ASP A 124 -6.29 -16.90 4.87
N THR A 125 -5.15 -16.49 5.41
CA THR A 125 -4.95 -16.28 6.85
C THR A 125 -4.35 -14.91 7.11
N LEU A 126 -4.96 -14.18 8.04
CA LEU A 126 -4.45 -12.93 8.59
C LEU A 126 -3.43 -13.23 9.69
N ARG A 127 -2.38 -12.42 9.76
CA ARG A 127 -1.47 -12.40 10.90
C ARG A 127 -1.90 -11.32 11.89
N GLY A 128 -2.50 -11.73 12.98
CA GLY A 128 -3.10 -10.84 13.98
C GLY A 128 -4.35 -10.13 13.48
N GLN A 129 -4.81 -9.16 14.26
CA GLN A 129 -5.96 -8.35 13.90
C GLN A 129 -5.59 -7.37 12.78
N PRO A 130 -6.36 -7.30 11.69
CA PRO A 130 -6.14 -6.29 10.67
C PRO A 130 -6.46 -4.90 11.24
N GLY A 131 -5.86 -3.90 10.62
CA GLY A 131 -6.21 -2.52 10.87
C GLY A 131 -7.58 -2.15 10.29
N ARG A 132 -7.82 -0.86 10.18
CA ARG A 132 -9.03 -0.28 9.62
C ARG A 132 -8.67 0.82 8.63
N PRO A 133 -9.55 1.18 7.70
CA PRO A 133 -9.30 2.28 6.79
C PRO A 133 -8.83 3.54 7.52
N MET A 134 -7.79 4.19 7.00
CA MET A 134 -7.11 5.33 7.61
C MET A 134 -8.02 6.54 7.85
N THR A 135 -7.59 7.37 8.80
CA THR A 135 -7.99 8.77 8.88
C THR A 135 -6.83 9.66 8.43
N VAL A 136 -7.11 10.88 7.99
CA VAL A 136 -6.06 11.83 7.52
C VAL A 136 -4.98 12.12 8.58
N LYS A 137 -5.26 11.85 9.85
CA LYS A 137 -4.37 12.14 10.97
C LYS A 137 -3.46 10.97 11.35
N ASP A 138 -3.91 9.75 11.09
CA ASP A 138 -3.19 8.54 11.49
C ASP A 138 -3.22 7.54 10.34
N LEU A 139 -2.06 7.36 9.73
CA LEU A 139 -1.85 6.39 8.64
C LEU A 139 -1.48 5.00 9.17
N THR A 140 -1.12 4.88 10.46
CA THR A 140 -0.67 3.59 11.03
C THR A 140 -1.80 2.63 11.36
N VAL A 141 -3.04 3.08 11.28
CA VAL A 141 -4.22 2.22 11.50
C VAL A 141 -4.62 1.39 10.28
N ASP A 142 -4.09 1.73 9.10
CA ASP A 142 -4.54 1.16 7.83
C ASP A 142 -3.52 0.14 7.31
N TYR A 143 -3.70 -1.10 7.70
CA TYR A 143 -2.82 -2.21 7.34
C TYR A 143 -3.56 -3.54 7.39
N VAL A 144 -3.07 -4.49 6.59
CA VAL A 144 -3.37 -5.91 6.68
C VAL A 144 -2.06 -6.67 6.62
N LEU A 145 -1.86 -7.57 7.58
CA LEU A 145 -0.74 -8.50 7.62
C LEU A 145 -1.24 -9.89 7.26
N LEU A 146 -0.56 -10.52 6.31
CA LEU A 146 -0.94 -11.80 5.74
C LEU A 146 0.09 -12.85 6.12
N GLN A 147 -0.37 -13.97 6.63
CA GLN A 147 0.51 -15.09 6.98
C GLN A 147 0.78 -15.96 5.76
N ALA A 148 2.04 -16.11 5.39
CA ALA A 148 2.43 -16.99 4.29
C ALA A 148 2.40 -18.45 4.74
N ASP A 149 1.62 -19.28 4.05
CA ASP A 149 1.53 -20.72 4.31
C ASP A 149 2.69 -21.50 3.66
N ARG A 150 3.40 -20.88 2.72
CA ARG A 150 4.48 -21.49 1.95
C ARG A 150 5.68 -20.57 1.87
N ALA A 151 6.86 -21.18 1.71
CA ALA A 151 8.08 -20.43 1.46
C ALA A 151 7.97 -19.59 0.18
N VAL A 152 8.27 -18.31 0.29
CA VAL A 152 8.31 -17.38 -0.83
C VAL A 152 9.68 -17.45 -1.50
N ALA A 153 9.69 -17.48 -2.84
CA ALA A 153 10.93 -17.51 -3.60
C ALA A 153 11.80 -16.25 -3.35
N PRO A 154 13.13 -16.40 -3.29
CA PRO A 154 14.05 -15.27 -3.20
C PRO A 154 13.81 -14.24 -4.32
N GLY A 155 13.97 -12.95 -4.01
CA GLY A 155 13.84 -11.86 -4.97
C GLY A 155 12.45 -11.19 -5.00
N PHE A 156 11.48 -11.70 -4.23
CA PHE A 156 10.15 -11.09 -4.13
C PHE A 156 9.87 -10.39 -2.79
N PHE A 157 10.72 -10.56 -1.79
CA PHE A 157 10.54 -9.93 -0.50
C PHE A 157 11.54 -8.81 -0.24
N LEU A 158 11.13 -7.85 0.55
CA LEU A 158 11.91 -6.74 1.06
C LEU A 158 12.34 -6.99 2.50
N THR A 159 13.45 -6.36 2.90
CA THR A 159 13.84 -6.22 4.31
C THR A 159 13.47 -4.85 4.83
N PRO A 160 12.98 -4.73 6.07
CA PRO A 160 12.67 -3.43 6.64
C PRO A 160 13.97 -2.65 6.91
N ASP A 161 13.91 -1.34 6.74
CA ASP A 161 14.98 -0.46 7.17
C ASP A 161 15.03 -0.43 8.70
N PRO A 162 16.14 -0.76 9.34
CA PRO A 162 16.26 -0.85 10.80
C PRO A 162 16.07 0.50 11.50
N ARG A 163 16.15 1.61 10.76
CA ARG A 163 15.83 2.94 11.28
C ARG A 163 14.31 3.12 11.51
N GLY A 164 13.47 2.25 10.94
CA GLY A 164 12.01 2.24 11.08
C GLY A 164 11.28 3.31 10.26
N ALA A 165 11.94 4.37 9.85
CA ALA A 165 11.41 5.42 8.99
C ALA A 165 12.56 6.15 8.27
N PRO A 166 12.31 6.80 7.12
CA PRO A 166 13.29 7.61 6.42
C PRO A 166 13.53 8.95 7.15
N GLN A 167 14.46 9.75 6.63
CA GLN A 167 14.69 11.12 7.13
C GLN A 167 14.10 12.18 6.18
N PRO A 168 13.65 13.35 6.66
CA PRO A 168 13.30 14.47 5.80
C PRO A 168 14.46 14.82 4.85
N GLY A 169 14.14 15.02 3.55
CA GLY A 169 15.13 15.25 2.49
C GLY A 169 15.71 13.97 1.88
N GLU A 170 15.45 12.80 2.44
CA GLU A 170 15.91 11.52 1.88
C GLU A 170 15.21 11.19 0.56
N ARG A 171 15.97 10.66 -0.39
CA ARG A 171 15.45 10.16 -1.66
C ARG A 171 14.87 8.76 -1.48
N VAL A 172 13.70 8.56 -2.04
CA VAL A 172 12.97 7.29 -1.96
C VAL A 172 12.43 6.89 -3.31
N SER A 173 12.25 5.59 -3.49
CA SER A 173 11.62 4.98 -4.66
C SER A 173 10.36 4.25 -4.24
N LEU A 174 9.24 4.55 -4.90
CA LEU A 174 7.98 3.84 -4.79
C LEU A 174 7.97 2.72 -5.82
N PHE A 175 7.89 1.48 -5.39
CA PHE A 175 7.74 0.31 -6.26
C PHE A 175 6.25 0.01 -6.41
N SER A 176 5.66 0.49 -7.50
CA SER A 176 4.25 0.27 -7.77
C SER A 176 3.95 -1.17 -8.16
N GLY A 177 2.93 -1.78 -7.54
CA GLY A 177 2.40 -3.08 -7.96
C GLY A 177 1.60 -3.01 -9.26
N VAL A 178 1.13 -1.83 -9.67
CA VAL A 178 0.15 -1.71 -10.76
C VAL A 178 0.79 -1.80 -12.16
N GLY A 179 2.10 -1.62 -12.29
CA GLY A 179 2.84 -1.84 -13.54
C GLY A 179 2.42 -0.94 -14.69
N ASP A 180 2.38 -1.51 -15.90
CA ASP A 180 2.23 -0.78 -17.15
C ASP A 180 0.83 -0.17 -17.38
N ASP A 181 -0.20 -0.66 -16.68
CA ASP A 181 -1.58 -0.18 -16.80
C ASP A 181 -1.77 1.29 -16.40
N HIS A 182 -0.75 1.88 -15.76
CA HIS A 182 -0.73 3.27 -15.31
C HIS A 182 0.47 4.06 -15.83
N GLY A 183 0.84 3.86 -17.10
CA GLY A 183 1.86 4.68 -17.76
C GLY A 183 3.27 4.07 -17.79
N GLY A 184 3.38 2.74 -17.68
CA GLY A 184 4.63 2.00 -17.96
C GLY A 184 5.68 2.06 -16.88
N ARG A 185 5.43 2.73 -15.73
CA ARG A 185 6.42 2.88 -14.67
C ARG A 185 6.11 2.03 -13.45
N ARG A 186 7.02 1.14 -13.13
CA ARG A 186 7.00 0.33 -11.90
C ARG A 186 7.69 1.02 -10.73
N ILE A 187 8.61 1.96 -11.00
CA ILE A 187 9.39 2.68 -9.98
C ILE A 187 9.18 4.17 -10.20
N LEU A 188 8.71 4.86 -9.16
CA LEU A 188 8.47 6.30 -9.14
C LEU A 188 9.30 6.91 -8.02
N GLU A 189 9.93 8.04 -8.28
CA GLU A 189 10.86 8.66 -7.35
C GLU A 189 10.26 9.85 -6.63
N GLY A 190 10.77 10.11 -5.43
CA GLY A 190 10.36 11.25 -4.64
C GLY A 190 11.33 11.60 -3.53
N THR A 191 11.02 12.69 -2.84
CA THR A 191 11.81 13.18 -1.69
C THR A 191 10.92 13.24 -0.46
N VAL A 192 11.38 12.70 0.65
CA VAL A 192 10.71 12.76 1.94
C VAL A 192 10.58 14.22 2.38
N GLN A 193 9.35 14.67 2.57
CA GLN A 193 9.06 16.03 3.02
C GLN A 193 9.01 16.13 4.54
N SER A 194 8.33 15.17 5.17
CA SER A 194 8.19 15.15 6.63
C SER A 194 8.00 13.72 7.13
N VAL A 195 8.41 13.50 8.36
CA VAL A 195 8.27 12.24 9.09
C VAL A 195 7.67 12.57 10.45
N GLY A 196 6.60 11.88 10.78
CA GLY A 196 5.95 11.92 12.08
C GLY A 196 5.84 10.50 12.64
N ASP A 197 5.33 10.38 13.87
CA ASP A 197 5.16 9.08 14.54
C ASP A 197 4.16 8.17 13.80
N THR A 198 3.18 8.77 13.12
CA THR A 198 2.07 8.06 12.48
C THR A 198 2.03 8.21 10.96
N ASN A 199 2.98 8.92 10.36
CA ASN A 199 2.98 9.16 8.92
C ASN A 199 4.34 9.56 8.38
N VAL A 200 4.56 9.27 7.10
CA VAL A 200 5.65 9.80 6.28
C VAL A 200 5.01 10.46 5.07
N TRP A 201 5.41 11.70 4.74
CA TRP A 201 4.95 12.37 3.53
C TRP A 201 6.09 12.55 2.53
N VAL A 202 5.84 12.17 1.29
CA VAL A 202 6.81 12.21 0.18
C VAL A 202 6.26 13.08 -0.93
N VAL A 203 7.05 14.03 -1.40
CA VAL A 203 6.78 14.76 -2.64
C VAL A 203 7.33 13.95 -3.79
N MET A 204 6.47 13.58 -4.71
CA MET A 204 6.87 12.85 -5.92
C MET A 204 7.46 13.81 -6.95
N ASP A 205 8.44 13.35 -7.72
CA ASP A 205 9.15 14.16 -8.69
C ASP A 205 8.27 14.53 -9.90
N GLU A 206 7.24 13.72 -10.14
CA GLU A 206 6.32 13.91 -11.25
C GLU A 206 4.87 13.62 -10.87
N LEU A 207 3.95 14.05 -11.71
CA LEU A 207 2.53 13.75 -11.60
C LEU A 207 2.23 12.43 -12.33
N PHE A 208 1.47 11.57 -11.67
CA PHE A 208 0.98 10.32 -12.25
C PHE A 208 -0.40 9.98 -11.65
N ASN A 209 -1.06 8.97 -12.21
CA ASN A 209 -2.29 8.45 -11.64
C ASN A 209 -1.97 7.51 -10.47
N PRO A 210 -2.31 7.85 -9.21
CA PRO A 210 -2.01 7.05 -8.03
C PRO A 210 -3.02 5.91 -7.77
N GLY A 211 -3.99 5.71 -8.65
CA GLY A 211 -5.01 4.68 -8.48
C GLY A 211 -4.40 3.30 -8.29
N LEU A 212 -4.91 2.53 -7.34
CA LEU A 212 -4.48 1.17 -6.98
C LEU A 212 -3.03 1.04 -6.46
N MET A 213 -2.35 2.16 -6.14
CA MET A 213 -1.00 2.15 -5.58
C MET A 213 -0.96 2.01 -4.06
N SER A 214 -2.10 2.08 -3.39
CA SER A 214 -2.20 1.78 -1.95
C SER A 214 -1.66 0.38 -1.65
N GLY A 215 -0.79 0.27 -0.63
CA GLY A 215 -0.07 -0.96 -0.32
C GLY A 215 1.31 -1.07 -0.99
N SER A 216 1.68 -0.18 -1.90
CA SER A 216 3.00 -0.21 -2.54
C SER A 216 4.13 0.11 -1.55
N PRO A 217 5.28 -0.60 -1.61
CA PRO A 217 6.42 -0.33 -0.75
C PRO A 217 7.16 0.93 -1.17
N LEU A 218 7.55 1.72 -0.18
CA LEU A 218 8.44 2.87 -0.30
C LEU A 218 9.83 2.46 0.16
N VAL A 219 10.83 2.57 -0.69
CA VAL A 219 12.20 2.08 -0.47
C VAL A 219 13.18 3.25 -0.42
N SER A 220 14.07 3.26 0.57
CA SER A 220 15.17 4.23 0.64
C SER A 220 16.16 4.01 -0.50
N GLN A 221 16.48 5.06 -1.25
CA GLN A 221 17.52 5.00 -2.28
C GLN A 221 18.94 4.88 -1.67
N HIS A 222 19.08 5.16 -0.37
CA HIS A 222 20.36 5.01 0.32
C HIS A 222 20.59 3.59 0.79
N THR A 223 19.61 2.98 1.48
CA THR A 223 19.79 1.64 2.08
C THR A 223 19.30 0.50 1.19
N GLY A 224 18.48 0.78 0.17
CA GLY A 224 17.79 -0.25 -0.60
C GLY A 224 16.71 -1.02 0.17
N GLN A 225 16.38 -0.58 1.40
CA GLN A 225 15.45 -1.23 2.30
C GLN A 225 14.12 -0.47 2.38
N VAL A 226 13.03 -1.18 2.72
CA VAL A 226 11.71 -0.56 2.79
C VAL A 226 11.59 0.32 4.02
N VAL A 227 11.10 1.55 3.82
CA VAL A 227 10.92 2.58 4.85
C VAL A 227 9.45 2.92 5.12
N GLY A 228 8.53 2.42 4.29
CA GLY A 228 7.10 2.63 4.49
C GLY A 228 6.23 1.92 3.47
N MET A 229 4.92 1.94 3.72
CA MET A 229 3.85 1.47 2.83
C MET A 229 2.99 2.66 2.42
N VAL A 230 2.86 2.93 1.13
CA VAL A 230 2.03 4.02 0.61
C VAL A 230 0.54 3.68 0.73
N LEU A 231 -0.28 4.66 1.16
CA LEU A 231 -1.71 4.45 1.33
C LEU A 231 -2.57 5.72 1.19
N ALA A 232 -1.95 6.90 1.11
CA ALA A 232 -2.66 8.15 0.95
C ALA A 232 -2.03 8.98 -0.16
N VAL A 233 -2.84 9.82 -0.80
CA VAL A 233 -2.40 10.75 -1.81
C VAL A 233 -3.11 12.08 -1.66
N THR A 234 -2.39 13.17 -1.91
CA THR A 234 -2.97 14.50 -2.03
C THR A 234 -2.24 15.31 -3.10
N LEU A 235 -2.95 16.17 -3.79
CA LEU A 235 -2.37 17.12 -4.73
C LEU A 235 -2.28 18.50 -4.07
N ARG A 236 -1.07 19.02 -3.93
CA ARG A 236 -0.83 20.33 -3.35
C ARG A 236 0.07 21.17 -4.25
N ARG A 237 -0.43 22.34 -4.70
CA ARG A 237 0.33 23.27 -5.58
C ARG A 237 0.96 22.58 -6.77
N ASN A 238 0.16 21.76 -7.46
CA ASN A 238 0.60 20.96 -8.63
C ASN A 238 1.75 19.97 -8.33
N ARG A 239 1.88 19.53 -7.07
CA ARG A 239 2.79 18.46 -6.65
C ARG A 239 1.99 17.33 -6.04
N LEU A 240 2.33 16.11 -6.41
CA LEU A 240 1.75 14.91 -5.85
C LEU A 240 2.49 14.57 -4.55
N LEU A 241 1.74 14.49 -3.45
CA LEU A 241 2.25 14.05 -2.16
C LEU A 241 1.66 12.68 -1.86
N MET A 242 2.53 11.73 -1.54
CA MET A 242 2.15 10.40 -1.09
C MET A 242 2.37 10.29 0.41
N GLY A 243 1.33 9.82 1.12
CA GLY A 243 1.39 9.50 2.54
C GLY A 243 1.68 8.02 2.74
N ALA A 244 2.61 7.70 3.62
CA ALA A 244 2.98 6.32 3.90
C ALA A 244 2.94 6.00 5.40
N HIS A 245 2.57 4.75 5.70
CA HIS A 245 2.70 4.11 7.01
C HIS A 245 4.18 3.80 7.24
N PRO A 246 4.82 4.29 8.32
CA PRO A 246 6.24 4.01 8.60
C PRO A 246 6.50 2.52 8.79
N ILE A 247 7.57 1.99 8.19
CA ILE A 247 7.84 0.54 8.22
C ILE A 247 8.07 0.00 9.62
N GLY A 248 8.71 0.77 10.51
CA GLY A 248 8.95 0.34 11.87
C GLY A 248 7.67 0.06 12.67
N SER A 249 6.57 0.71 12.34
CA SER A 249 5.25 0.40 12.92
C SER A 249 4.71 -0.93 12.39
N ILE A 250 4.83 -1.18 11.08
CA ILE A 250 4.42 -2.45 10.45
C ILE A 250 5.21 -3.62 11.03
N VAL A 251 6.52 -3.47 11.20
CA VAL A 251 7.39 -4.51 11.81
C VAL A 251 6.92 -4.84 13.22
N ARG A 252 6.74 -3.82 14.09
CA ARG A 252 6.25 -4.04 15.45
C ARG A 252 4.89 -4.75 15.48
N LEU A 253 3.97 -4.38 14.61
CA LEU A 253 2.67 -5.05 14.48
C LEU A 253 2.85 -6.52 14.06
N ALA A 254 3.70 -6.80 13.08
CA ALA A 254 3.96 -8.15 12.60
C ALA A 254 4.64 -9.04 13.66
N GLU A 255 5.57 -8.50 14.44
CA GLU A 255 6.28 -9.22 15.51
C GLU A 255 5.42 -9.44 16.74
N SER A 256 4.53 -8.50 17.07
CA SER A 256 3.60 -8.62 18.21
C SER A 256 2.38 -9.48 17.92
N ALA A 257 2.09 -9.77 16.66
CA ALA A 257 0.94 -10.57 16.26
C ALA A 257 1.17 -12.05 16.61
N MET A 258 0.44 -12.56 17.60
CA MET A 258 0.51 -13.95 18.06
C MET A 258 -0.58 -14.82 17.44
N ASP A 259 -1.66 -14.22 16.99
CA ASP A 259 -2.85 -14.92 16.49
C ASP A 259 -2.82 -15.04 14.96
N SER A 260 -3.37 -16.15 14.47
CA SER A 260 -3.67 -16.37 13.06
C SER A 260 -5.18 -16.49 12.90
N ILE A 261 -5.77 -15.71 12.01
CA ILE A 261 -7.22 -15.63 11.81
C ILE A 261 -7.53 -16.00 10.36
N LYS A 262 -8.39 -16.99 10.12
CA LYS A 262 -8.86 -17.27 8.77
C LYS A 262 -9.70 -16.09 8.27
N MET A 263 -9.49 -15.68 7.00
CA MET A 263 -10.16 -14.50 6.44
C MET A 263 -11.67 -14.67 6.38
N ASP A 264 -12.14 -15.87 6.04
CA ASP A 264 -13.56 -16.19 5.94
C ASP A 264 -14.27 -16.32 7.29
N GLU A 265 -13.51 -16.37 8.39
CA GLU A 265 -14.00 -16.36 9.77
C GLU A 265 -13.92 -14.95 10.41
N TYR A 266 -13.20 -14.02 9.75
CA TYR A 266 -13.04 -12.68 10.27
C TYR A 266 -14.33 -11.86 10.13
N VAL A 267 -14.97 -11.60 11.27
CA VAL A 267 -16.12 -10.68 11.36
C VAL A 267 -15.60 -9.35 11.92
N GLY A 268 -15.66 -8.30 11.13
CA GLY A 268 -15.22 -6.95 11.52
C GLY A 268 -15.90 -6.51 12.84
N ARG A 269 -15.11 -5.91 13.73
CA ARG A 269 -15.59 -5.32 14.99
C ARG A 269 -15.86 -3.85 14.83
#